data_0153fe867fe4415533120aa001812018
#
_entry.id   0153fe867fe4415533120aa001812018
#
_cell.length_a   1.000
_cell.length_b   1.000
_cell.length_c   1.000
_cell.angle_alpha   90.00
_cell.angle_beta   90.00
_cell.angle_gamma   90.00
#
_symmetry.space_group_name_H-M   'P 1'
#
loop_
_entity.id
_entity.type
_entity.pdbx_description
1 polymer ?
#
loop_
_entity_poly.entity_id
_entity_poly.type
_entity_poly.pdbx_seq_one_letter_code
_entity_poly.pdbx_strand_id
1 'polypeptide(L)'
;MEDYRKSTEEQIIESYKRDEEMMILVFAQWCVNNKLDPHALYLQAYPQQEGNAALSHALSLTVPIDESGFISDDTVLGVLSLYSNDDLAYVVTEAIANRKSRQDRGD
;
A
#
# COMPACT_ATOMS: atom_id res chain seq x y z
N MET A 1 21.33 -25.80 -15.77
CA MET A 1 21.20 -26.60 -14.56
C MET A 1 21.53 -25.83 -13.33
N GLU A 2 22.63 -25.17 -13.34
CA GLU A 2 22.98 -24.33 -12.20
C GLU A 2 21.99 -23.21 -12.01
N ASP A 3 21.51 -22.66 -13.10
CA ASP A 3 20.49 -21.63 -13.06
C ASP A 3 19.24 -22.13 -12.41
N TYR A 4 18.96 -23.39 -12.58
CA TYR A 4 17.79 -23.99 -12.00
C TYR A 4 17.85 -23.96 -10.48
N ARG A 5 19.00 -24.31 -9.93
CA ARG A 5 19.15 -24.36 -8.49
C ARG A 5 19.26 -22.98 -7.87
N LYS A 6 20.04 -22.16 -8.50
CA LYS A 6 20.21 -20.79 -8.05
C LYS A 6 18.87 -20.07 -8.04
N SER A 7 18.08 -20.31 -9.08
CA SER A 7 16.85 -19.59 -9.25
C SER A 7 15.74 -19.99 -8.26
N THR A 8 15.84 -21.13 -7.59
CA THR A 8 14.80 -21.50 -6.64
C THR A 8 14.75 -20.56 -5.46
N GLU A 9 15.87 -20.34 -4.77
CA GLU A 9 15.92 -19.41 -3.66
C GLU A 9 15.76 -17.97 -4.12
N GLU A 10 16.43 -17.63 -5.21
CA GLU A 10 16.35 -16.27 -5.72
C GLU A 10 14.96 -15.93 -6.20
N GLN A 11 14.26 -16.88 -6.81
CA GLN A 11 12.88 -16.64 -7.23
C GLN A 11 11.95 -16.43 -6.05
N ILE A 12 12.16 -17.15 -4.98
CA ILE A 12 11.37 -16.97 -3.77
C ILE A 12 11.59 -15.57 -3.21
N ILE A 13 12.85 -15.16 -3.11
CA ILE A 13 13.18 -13.84 -2.60
C ILE A 13 12.64 -12.75 -3.50
N GLU A 14 12.80 -12.91 -4.81
CA GLU A 14 12.28 -11.94 -5.77
C GLU A 14 10.77 -11.86 -5.74
N SER A 15 10.09 -13.00 -5.56
CA SER A 15 8.64 -13.01 -5.43
C SER A 15 8.19 -12.25 -4.19
N TYR A 16 8.86 -12.45 -3.08
CA TYR A 16 8.52 -11.71 -1.85
C TYR A 16 8.72 -10.22 -2.03
N LYS A 17 9.83 -9.82 -2.67
CA LYS A 17 10.09 -8.41 -2.90
C LYS A 17 9.07 -7.80 -3.86
N ARG A 18 8.76 -8.53 -4.91
CA ARG A 18 7.81 -8.07 -5.91
C ARG A 18 6.42 -7.94 -5.31
N ASP A 19 6.04 -8.91 -4.51
CA ASP A 19 4.73 -8.91 -3.89
C ASP A 19 4.60 -7.78 -2.85
N GLU A 20 5.68 -7.54 -2.10
CA GLU A 20 5.71 -6.43 -1.17
C GLU A 20 5.62 -5.10 -1.91
N GLU A 21 6.31 -4.97 -3.03
CA GLU A 21 6.22 -3.77 -3.86
C GLU A 21 4.82 -3.59 -4.39
N MET A 22 4.16 -4.67 -4.78
CA MET A 22 2.77 -4.61 -5.23
C MET A 22 1.83 -4.18 -4.12
N MET A 23 2.05 -4.69 -2.90
CA MET A 23 1.26 -4.29 -1.75
C MET A 23 1.40 -2.78 -1.51
N ILE A 24 2.62 -2.28 -1.54
CA ILE A 24 2.88 -0.87 -1.32
C ILE A 24 2.26 -0.03 -2.44
N LEU A 25 2.34 -0.52 -3.67
CA LEU A 25 1.75 0.18 -4.81
C LEU A 25 0.24 0.27 -4.70
N VAL A 26 -0.41 -0.82 -4.31
CA VAL A 26 -1.86 -0.82 -4.10
C VAL A 26 -2.25 0.19 -3.02
N PHE A 27 -1.51 0.20 -1.92
CA PHE A 27 -1.73 1.16 -0.85
C PHE A 27 -1.56 2.60 -1.34
N ALA A 28 -0.44 2.87 -2.03
CA ALA A 28 -0.15 4.21 -2.52
C ALA A 28 -1.21 4.68 -3.52
N GLN A 29 -1.61 3.80 -4.43
CA GLN A 29 -2.64 4.15 -5.41
C GLN A 29 -3.98 4.41 -4.75
N TRP A 30 -4.34 3.59 -3.76
CA TRP A 30 -5.57 3.82 -2.99
C TRP A 30 -5.54 5.19 -2.31
N CYS A 31 -4.39 5.58 -1.76
CA CYS A 31 -4.23 6.89 -1.12
C CYS A 31 -4.42 8.01 -2.14
N VAL A 32 -3.78 7.89 -3.30
CA VAL A 32 -3.92 8.89 -4.36
C VAL A 32 -5.38 9.03 -4.78
N ASN A 33 -6.06 7.89 -4.96
CA ASN A 33 -7.46 7.89 -5.39
C ASN A 33 -8.37 8.56 -4.36
N ASN A 34 -8.00 8.52 -3.09
CA ASN A 34 -8.78 9.10 -2.00
C ASN A 34 -8.25 10.45 -1.54
N LYS A 35 -7.26 10.99 -2.24
CA LYS A 35 -6.64 12.28 -1.93
C LYS A 35 -6.02 12.29 -0.54
N LEU A 36 -5.39 11.18 -0.18
CA LEU A 36 -4.68 11.02 1.08
C LEU A 36 -3.18 10.98 0.82
N ASP A 37 -2.40 11.40 1.83
CA ASP A 37 -0.95 11.39 1.73
C ASP A 37 -0.42 10.04 2.22
N PRO A 38 0.11 9.20 1.33
CA PRO A 38 0.58 7.88 1.75
C PRO A 38 1.76 7.94 2.70
N HIS A 39 2.61 8.98 2.58
CA HIS A 39 3.73 9.14 3.51
C HIS A 39 3.22 9.42 4.92
N ALA A 40 2.21 10.27 5.05
CA ALA A 40 1.64 10.61 6.34
C ALA A 40 1.02 9.38 7.01
N LEU A 41 0.27 8.60 6.24
CA LEU A 41 -0.36 7.39 6.78
C LEU A 41 0.69 6.35 7.16
N TYR A 42 1.69 6.19 6.31
CA TYR A 42 2.76 5.23 6.58
C TYR A 42 3.53 5.61 7.85
N LEU A 43 3.77 6.88 8.04
CA LEU A 43 4.46 7.36 9.22
C LEU A 43 3.64 7.13 10.49
N GLN A 44 2.32 7.22 10.41
CA GLN A 44 1.47 6.88 11.54
C GLN A 44 1.61 5.41 11.94
N ALA A 45 1.71 4.53 10.95
CA ALA A 45 1.88 3.11 11.21
C ALA A 45 3.28 2.79 11.73
N TYR A 46 4.27 3.49 11.20
CA TYR A 46 5.68 3.22 11.50
C TYR A 46 6.41 4.52 11.82
N PRO A 47 6.18 5.08 13.01
CA PRO A 47 6.71 6.42 13.33
C PRO A 47 8.22 6.50 13.40
N GLN A 48 8.90 5.35 13.46
CA GLN A 48 10.35 5.34 13.52
C GLN A 48 11.02 5.27 12.16
N GLN A 49 10.24 5.15 11.10
CA GLN A 49 10.78 5.10 9.75
C GLN A 49 10.64 6.46 9.10
N GLU A 50 11.74 7.17 8.96
CA GLU A 50 11.75 8.52 8.37
C GLU A 50 11.86 8.45 6.89
N GLY A 51 11.64 7.74 6.16
CA GLY A 51 11.71 7.69 4.71
C GLY A 51 11.65 6.25 4.29
N ASN A 52 10.90 5.99 3.30
CA ASN A 52 10.77 4.65 2.78
C ASN A 52 10.96 4.72 1.27
N ALA A 53 12.09 4.21 0.80
CA ALA A 53 12.41 4.24 -0.62
C ALA A 53 11.38 3.45 -1.43
N ALA A 54 10.89 2.34 -0.87
CA ALA A 54 9.88 1.54 -1.56
C ALA A 54 8.58 2.32 -1.72
N LEU A 55 8.18 3.06 -0.69
CA LEU A 55 6.97 3.87 -0.76
C LEU A 55 7.13 5.01 -1.76
N SER A 56 8.28 5.69 -1.75
CA SER A 56 8.55 6.76 -2.70
C SER A 56 8.55 6.23 -4.13
N HIS A 57 9.14 5.09 -4.34
CA HIS A 57 9.17 4.47 -5.66
C HIS A 57 7.74 4.10 -6.10
N ALA A 58 6.97 3.49 -5.21
CA ALA A 58 5.59 3.13 -5.51
C ALA A 58 4.77 4.36 -5.85
N LEU A 59 4.98 5.45 -5.11
CA LEU A 59 4.25 6.67 -5.35
C LEU A 59 4.55 7.23 -6.74
N SER A 60 5.79 7.09 -7.19
CA SER A 60 6.18 7.54 -8.52
C SER A 60 5.50 6.74 -9.64
N LEU A 61 4.98 5.56 -9.32
CA LEU A 61 4.29 4.71 -10.28
C LEU A 61 2.77 4.89 -10.24
N THR A 62 2.26 5.66 -9.28
CA THR A 62 0.82 5.91 -9.23
C THR A 62 0.38 6.84 -10.35
N VAL A 63 -0.88 6.72 -10.70
CA VAL A 63 -1.48 7.51 -11.79
C VAL A 63 -2.80 8.09 -11.29
N PRO A 64 -3.38 9.07 -12.03
CA PRO A 64 -4.70 9.58 -11.66
C PRO A 64 -5.74 8.46 -11.66
N ILE A 65 -6.78 8.63 -10.87
CA ILE A 65 -7.80 7.59 -10.69
C ILE A 65 -8.45 7.19 -12.02
N ASP A 66 -8.57 8.12 -12.96
CA ASP A 66 -9.16 7.82 -14.27
C ASP A 66 -8.35 6.77 -15.01
N GLU A 67 -7.04 6.72 -14.78
CA GLU A 67 -6.17 5.78 -15.46
C GLU A 67 -6.00 4.48 -14.69
N SER A 68 -6.01 4.57 -13.35
CA SER A 68 -5.77 3.37 -12.52
C SER A 68 -7.02 2.54 -12.31
N GLY A 69 -8.16 3.20 -12.32
CA GLY A 69 -9.39 2.58 -11.90
C GLY A 69 -9.56 2.60 -10.39
N PHE A 70 -10.70 2.16 -9.96
CA PHE A 70 -11.09 2.21 -8.56
C PHE A 70 -10.47 1.04 -7.78
N ILE A 71 -9.96 1.36 -6.59
CA ILE A 71 -9.50 0.34 -5.65
C ILE A 71 -10.38 0.47 -4.41
N SER A 72 -11.13 -0.59 -4.10
CA SER A 72 -12.05 -0.54 -2.97
C SER A 72 -11.30 -0.59 -1.65
N ASP A 73 -11.95 -0.09 -0.60
CA ASP A 73 -11.40 -0.16 0.75
C ASP A 73 -11.11 -1.61 1.16
N ASP A 74 -12.02 -2.51 0.81
CA ASP A 74 -11.84 -3.93 1.13
C ASP A 74 -10.63 -4.52 0.43
N THR A 75 -10.37 -4.09 -0.79
CA THR A 75 -9.22 -4.58 -1.54
C THR A 75 -7.91 -4.15 -0.89
N VAL A 76 -7.79 -2.87 -0.54
CA VAL A 76 -6.54 -2.41 0.08
C VAL A 76 -6.35 -3.06 1.45
N LEU A 77 -7.40 -3.19 2.24
CA LEU A 77 -7.30 -3.85 3.54
C LEU A 77 -6.95 -5.33 3.39
N GLY A 78 -7.55 -6.00 2.40
CA GLY A 78 -7.25 -7.39 2.14
C GLY A 78 -5.80 -7.62 1.76
N VAL A 79 -5.26 -6.75 0.91
CA VAL A 79 -3.86 -6.85 0.50
C VAL A 79 -2.94 -6.62 1.70
N LEU A 80 -3.22 -5.62 2.52
CA LEU A 80 -2.40 -5.36 3.70
C LEU A 80 -2.43 -6.52 4.68
N SER A 81 -3.61 -7.12 4.87
CA SER A 81 -3.75 -8.29 5.75
C SER A 81 -2.99 -9.50 5.21
N LEU A 82 -3.00 -9.66 3.91
CA LEU A 82 -2.30 -10.78 3.27
C LEU A 82 -0.82 -10.77 3.60
N TYR A 83 -0.25 -9.58 3.75
CA TYR A 83 1.16 -9.42 4.07
C TYR A 83 1.40 -9.16 5.56
N SER A 84 0.37 -9.40 6.39
CA SER A 84 0.44 -9.20 7.83
C SER A 84 0.85 -7.78 8.22
N ASN A 85 0.45 -6.83 7.40
CA ASN A 85 0.76 -5.43 7.63
C ASN A 85 -0.36 -4.79 8.46
N ASP A 86 -0.53 -5.29 9.66
CA ASP A 86 -1.66 -4.94 10.52
C ASP A 86 -1.62 -3.49 10.98
N ASP A 87 -0.43 -2.97 11.22
CA ASP A 87 -0.30 -1.58 11.67
C ASP A 87 -0.80 -0.62 10.59
N LEU A 88 -0.41 -0.86 9.36
CA LEU A 88 -0.86 -0.02 8.26
C LEU A 88 -2.34 -0.23 7.98
N ALA A 89 -2.82 -1.47 8.09
CA ALA A 89 -4.23 -1.77 7.92
C ALA A 89 -5.08 -1.01 8.95
N TYR A 90 -4.59 -0.89 10.17
CA TYR A 90 -5.27 -0.13 11.21
C TYR A 90 -5.35 1.35 10.83
N VAL A 91 -4.25 1.92 10.36
CA VAL A 91 -4.21 3.33 9.96
C VAL A 91 -5.17 3.57 8.79
N VAL A 92 -5.20 2.66 7.83
CA VAL A 92 -6.12 2.74 6.70
C VAL A 92 -7.58 2.68 7.18
N THR A 93 -7.86 1.79 8.12
CA THR A 93 -9.21 1.65 8.69
C THR A 93 -9.64 2.96 9.34
N GLU A 94 -8.74 3.61 10.06
CA GLU A 94 -9.03 4.90 10.67
C GLU A 94 -9.28 5.98 9.61
N ALA A 95 -8.49 5.97 8.55
CA ALA A 95 -8.67 6.94 7.47
C ALA A 95 -10.04 6.76 6.80
N ILE A 96 -10.47 5.52 6.63
CA ILE A 96 -11.79 5.22 6.08
C ILE A 96 -12.89 5.76 6.99
N ALA A 97 -12.76 5.52 8.31
CA ALA A 97 -13.73 6.00 9.28
C ALA A 97 -13.80 7.53 9.28
N ASN A 98 -12.65 8.19 9.20
CA ASN A 98 -12.60 9.64 9.16
C ASN A 98 -13.23 10.19 7.89
N ARG A 99 -13.03 9.53 6.76
CA ARG A 99 -13.62 9.94 5.50
C ARG A 99 -15.15 9.86 5.58
N LYS A 100 -15.67 8.76 6.12
CA LYS A 100 -17.10 8.58 6.26
C LYS A 100 -17.70 9.61 7.22
N SER A 101 -17.00 9.88 8.31
CA SER A 101 -17.45 10.87 9.27
C SER A 101 -17.52 12.25 8.64
N ARG A 102 -16.54 12.59 7.80
CA ARG A 102 -16.56 13.86 7.10
C ARG A 102 -17.70 13.96 6.11
N GLN A 103 -17.98 12.89 5.40
CA GLN A 103 -19.07 12.87 4.44
C GLN A 103 -20.40 13.08 5.15
N ASP A 104 -20.59 12.45 6.31
CA ASP A 104 -21.80 12.58 7.08
C ASP A 104 -21.99 13.99 7.60
N ARG A 105 -20.89 14.66 7.93
CA ARG A 105 -20.95 16.04 8.42
C ARG A 105 -21.08 17.06 7.31
N GLY A 106 -20.49 16.77 6.19
CA GLY A 106 -20.39 17.71 5.09
C GLY A 106 -21.70 17.98 4.43
N ASP A 107 -22.67 17.23 4.77
CA ASP A 107 -24.00 17.38 4.18
C ASP A 107 -24.95 18.07 5.10
#